data_aa45a4312c569aa143f55f8bc9863c46
#
_entry.id   aa45a4312c569aa143f55f8bc9863c46
#
_cell.length_a   1.000
_cell.length_b   1.000
_cell.length_c   1.000
_cell.angle_alpha   90.00
_cell.angle_beta   90.00
_cell.angle_gamma   90.00
#
_symmetry.space_group_name_H-M   'P 1'
#
loop_
_entity.id
_entity.type
_entity.pdbx_description
1 polymer ?
#
loop_
_entity_poly.entity_id
_entity_poly.type
_entity_poly.pdbx_seq_one_letter_code
_entity_poly.pdbx_strand_id
1 'polypeptide(L)'
;MPNNIRVGIPIYGYNETTHDIITQSAGSFKQAVIGIHNLLHYNIETEIRIVLTKQNIDNIEKIAKYVIKYFRDVACVNFMGLELMGNAAKNREKVWLPFEDAFNKSKKAIRLLIAHGVNTQLYNFPLCAVESAYWEICAKSISDYKVDFGDECQKCDLKEICGGVFDSTKRVIHFKGKPIKR
;
A
#
# COMPACT_ATOMS: atom_id res chain seq x y z
N MET A 1 -29.08 -8.67 -5.47
CA MET A 1 -28.15 -7.98 -4.55
C MET A 1 -27.10 -7.29 -5.40
N PRO A 2 -26.60 -6.11 -5.06
CA PRO A 2 -25.53 -5.49 -5.85
C PRO A 2 -24.27 -6.37 -5.75
N ASN A 3 -23.93 -6.99 -6.86
CA ASN A 3 -22.98 -8.11 -6.91
C ASN A 3 -21.49 -7.72 -6.95
N ASN A 4 -21.11 -6.52 -6.51
CA ASN A 4 -19.73 -6.07 -6.59
C ASN A 4 -19.30 -5.20 -5.37
N ILE A 5 -19.51 -5.73 -4.16
CA ILE A 5 -18.93 -5.09 -2.98
C ILE A 5 -17.53 -5.69 -2.78
N ARG A 6 -16.50 -4.85 -2.84
CA ARG A 6 -15.14 -5.19 -2.43
C ARG A 6 -14.84 -4.47 -1.11
N VAL A 7 -14.33 -5.21 -0.13
CA VAL A 7 -14.00 -4.68 1.21
C VAL A 7 -12.49 -4.70 1.40
N GLY A 8 -11.92 -3.53 1.69
CA GLY A 8 -10.49 -3.40 1.99
C GLY A 8 -10.24 -3.34 3.50
N ILE A 9 -9.48 -4.31 4.03
CA ILE A 9 -9.12 -4.39 5.44
C ILE A 9 -7.63 -4.07 5.61
N PRO A 10 -7.28 -3.05 6.43
CA PRO A 10 -5.89 -2.73 6.70
C PRO A 10 -5.25 -3.72 7.68
N ILE A 11 -4.03 -4.18 7.37
CA ILE A 11 -3.18 -4.98 8.24
C ILE A 11 -1.83 -4.27 8.39
N TYR A 12 -1.46 -3.94 9.62
CA TYR A 12 -0.21 -3.20 9.93
C TYR A 12 0.87 -4.05 10.57
N GLY A 13 0.54 -5.25 11.04
CA GLY A 13 1.44 -6.19 11.69
C GLY A 13 1.05 -7.64 11.41
N TYR A 14 1.87 -8.57 11.82
CA TYR A 14 1.63 -10.02 11.68
C TYR A 14 1.14 -10.67 13.00
N ASN A 15 1.00 -9.88 14.05
CA ASN A 15 0.47 -10.26 15.35
C ASN A 15 -0.06 -9.03 16.09
N GLU A 16 -0.69 -9.24 17.25
CA GLU A 16 -1.27 -8.19 18.08
C GLU A 16 -0.23 -7.12 18.45
N THR A 17 0.94 -7.51 18.92
CA THR A 17 1.99 -6.56 19.34
C THR A 17 2.39 -5.60 18.22
N THR A 18 2.58 -6.11 17.01
CA THR A 18 3.06 -5.29 15.87
C THR A 18 1.95 -4.51 15.17
N HIS A 19 0.71 -4.98 15.25
CA HIS A 19 -0.45 -4.31 14.65
C HIS A 19 -1.02 -3.24 15.59
N ASP A 20 -1.32 -3.62 16.83
CA ASP A 20 -2.05 -2.78 17.78
C ASP A 20 -1.25 -1.55 18.21
N ILE A 21 0.09 -1.63 18.22
CA ILE A 21 0.94 -0.47 18.48
C ILE A 21 0.78 0.62 17.39
N ILE A 22 0.51 0.22 16.15
CA ILE A 22 0.34 1.17 15.04
C ILE A 22 -1.08 1.74 15.05
N THR A 23 -2.08 0.90 15.29
CA THR A 23 -3.48 1.33 15.38
C THR A 23 -3.80 2.06 16.68
N GLN A 24 -2.94 1.92 17.68
CA GLN A 24 -3.16 2.41 19.05
C GLN A 24 -4.47 1.88 19.68
N SER A 25 -4.84 0.65 19.31
CA SER A 25 -6.08 0.00 19.76
C SER A 25 -5.82 -1.46 20.07
N ALA A 26 -5.83 -1.79 21.36
CA ALA A 26 -5.64 -3.17 21.84
C ALA A 26 -6.73 -4.10 21.28
N GLY A 27 -6.32 -5.26 20.76
CA GLY A 27 -7.22 -6.25 20.16
C GLY A 27 -7.64 -5.96 18.73
N SER A 28 -7.18 -4.85 18.10
CA SER A 28 -7.55 -4.50 16.73
C SER A 28 -7.03 -5.53 15.71
N PHE A 29 -5.88 -6.14 15.94
CA PHE A 29 -5.39 -7.24 15.10
C PHE A 29 -6.38 -8.40 15.06
N LYS A 30 -6.81 -8.86 16.24
CA LYS A 30 -7.78 -9.96 16.37
C LYS A 30 -9.10 -9.62 15.67
N GLN A 31 -9.58 -8.38 15.82
CA GLN A 31 -10.81 -7.93 15.17
C GLN A 31 -10.66 -7.91 13.63
N ALA A 32 -9.53 -7.41 13.11
CA ALA A 32 -9.24 -7.41 11.68
C ALA A 32 -9.18 -8.84 11.11
N VAL A 33 -8.50 -9.75 11.81
CA VAL A 33 -8.39 -11.18 11.42
C VAL A 33 -9.76 -11.84 11.37
N ILE A 34 -10.58 -11.66 12.42
CA ILE A 34 -11.95 -12.18 12.45
C ILE A 34 -12.79 -11.58 11.34
N GLY A 35 -12.66 -10.27 11.08
CA GLY A 35 -13.36 -9.58 10.01
C GLY A 35 -13.01 -10.15 8.63
N ILE A 36 -11.74 -10.40 8.35
CA ILE A 36 -11.31 -11.01 7.08
C ILE A 36 -11.88 -12.43 6.95
N HIS A 37 -11.79 -13.27 7.97
CA HIS A 37 -12.37 -14.62 7.92
C HIS A 37 -13.88 -14.61 7.67
N ASN A 38 -14.62 -13.71 8.32
CA ASN A 38 -16.06 -13.57 8.10
C ASN A 38 -16.37 -13.16 6.65
N LEU A 39 -15.65 -12.17 6.11
CA LEU A 39 -15.83 -11.72 4.74
C LEU A 39 -15.57 -12.86 3.74
N LEU A 40 -14.48 -13.60 3.91
CA LEU A 40 -14.14 -14.75 3.07
C LEU A 40 -15.20 -15.88 3.22
N HIS A 41 -15.67 -16.15 4.43
CA HIS A 41 -16.71 -17.14 4.69
C HIS A 41 -18.01 -16.82 3.93
N TYR A 42 -18.38 -15.55 3.83
CA TYR A 42 -19.56 -15.09 3.08
C TYR A 42 -19.28 -14.79 1.60
N ASN A 43 -18.12 -15.20 1.07
CA ASN A 43 -17.70 -14.97 -0.31
C ASN A 43 -17.72 -13.48 -0.71
N ILE A 44 -17.43 -12.59 0.22
CA ILE A 44 -17.28 -11.15 -0.06
C ILE A 44 -15.88 -10.91 -0.59
N GLU A 45 -15.78 -10.24 -1.73
CA GLU A 45 -14.49 -9.88 -2.34
C GLU A 45 -13.68 -9.01 -1.37
N THR A 46 -12.60 -9.57 -0.85
CA THR A 46 -11.82 -8.96 0.23
C THR A 46 -10.41 -8.63 -0.25
N GLU A 47 -9.96 -7.42 0.00
CA GLU A 47 -8.57 -7.02 -0.21
C GLU A 47 -7.87 -6.73 1.12
N ILE A 48 -6.61 -7.11 1.24
CA ILE A 48 -5.76 -6.72 2.37
C ILE A 48 -4.96 -5.49 1.95
N ARG A 49 -5.01 -4.45 2.78
CA ARG A 49 -4.29 -3.19 2.59
C ARG A 49 -3.12 -3.08 3.56
N ILE A 50 -1.92 -2.93 3.03
CA ILE A 50 -0.69 -2.77 3.81
C ILE A 50 -0.12 -1.39 3.53
N VAL A 51 -0.45 -0.41 4.37
CA VAL A 51 0.14 0.93 4.28
C VAL A 51 1.57 0.87 4.80
N LEU A 52 2.53 1.23 3.96
CA LEU A 52 3.96 1.15 4.28
C LEU A 52 4.40 2.37 5.11
N THR A 53 4.91 2.10 6.30
CA THR A 53 5.39 3.12 7.25
C THR A 53 6.72 2.71 7.88
N LYS A 54 7.44 3.65 8.47
CA LYS A 54 8.64 3.34 9.28
C LYS A 54 8.35 2.34 10.40
N GLN A 55 7.11 2.28 10.88
CA GLN A 55 6.73 1.44 12.02
C GLN A 55 6.55 -0.04 11.66
N ASN A 56 6.18 -0.35 10.39
CA ASN A 56 5.93 -1.74 9.98
C ASN A 56 6.90 -2.27 8.92
N ILE A 57 7.70 -1.41 8.31
CA ILE A 57 8.52 -1.79 7.14
C ILE A 57 9.46 -2.97 7.42
N ASP A 58 10.01 -3.08 8.61
CA ASP A 58 10.91 -4.18 8.98
C ASP A 58 10.16 -5.51 9.24
N ASN A 59 8.83 -5.46 9.34
CA ASN A 59 7.97 -6.62 9.51
C ASN A 59 7.19 -7.01 8.25
N ILE A 60 7.37 -6.30 7.13
CA ILE A 60 6.56 -6.49 5.90
C ILE A 60 6.66 -7.93 5.36
N GLU A 61 7.84 -8.54 5.39
CA GLU A 61 7.99 -9.94 4.97
C GLU A 61 7.21 -10.91 5.88
N LYS A 62 7.19 -10.65 7.19
CA LYS A 62 6.41 -11.46 8.15
C LYS A 62 4.91 -11.29 7.93
N ILE A 63 4.44 -10.07 7.60
CA ILE A 63 3.05 -9.82 7.22
C ILE A 63 2.70 -10.60 5.96
N ALA A 64 3.54 -10.58 4.91
CA ALA A 64 3.32 -11.36 3.69
C ALA A 64 3.22 -12.87 3.97
N LYS A 65 4.12 -13.42 4.79
CA LYS A 65 4.06 -14.83 5.21
C LYS A 65 2.78 -15.16 5.97
N TYR A 66 2.32 -14.24 6.83
CA TYR A 66 1.06 -14.38 7.57
C TYR A 66 -0.13 -14.44 6.60
N VAL A 67 -0.19 -13.55 5.63
CA VAL A 67 -1.24 -13.53 4.60
C VAL A 67 -1.23 -14.83 3.79
N ILE A 68 -0.09 -15.28 3.32
CA ILE A 68 0.05 -16.54 2.56
C ILE A 68 -0.47 -17.73 3.38
N LYS A 69 -0.21 -17.73 4.68
CA LYS A 69 -0.61 -18.84 5.54
C LYS A 69 -2.11 -18.86 5.84
N TYR A 70 -2.72 -17.70 6.05
CA TYR A 70 -4.07 -17.61 6.61
C TYR A 70 -5.12 -16.98 5.67
N PHE A 71 -4.71 -16.26 4.64
CA PHE A 71 -5.58 -15.43 3.81
C PHE A 71 -5.29 -15.56 2.31
N ARG A 72 -4.95 -16.76 1.82
CA ARG A 72 -4.62 -16.98 0.39
C ARG A 72 -5.77 -16.65 -0.56
N ASP A 73 -7.01 -16.75 -0.08
CA ASP A 73 -8.21 -16.59 -0.89
C ASP A 73 -8.70 -15.13 -0.97
N VAL A 74 -7.92 -14.17 -0.46
CA VAL A 74 -8.25 -12.76 -0.67
C VAL A 74 -8.10 -12.38 -2.14
N ALA A 75 -8.94 -11.46 -2.60
CA ALA A 75 -8.93 -10.99 -3.98
C ALA A 75 -7.59 -10.35 -4.37
N CYS A 76 -6.99 -9.60 -3.46
CA CYS A 76 -5.64 -9.05 -3.64
C CYS A 76 -5.03 -8.55 -2.33
N VAL A 77 -3.71 -8.32 -2.38
CA VAL A 77 -2.94 -7.60 -1.36
C VAL A 77 -2.39 -6.33 -1.97
N ASN A 78 -2.74 -5.18 -1.39
CA ASN A 78 -2.32 -3.87 -1.86
C ASN A 78 -1.27 -3.28 -0.92
N PHE A 79 -0.03 -3.14 -1.39
CA PHE A 79 0.97 -2.33 -0.70
C PHE A 79 0.74 -0.86 -1.06
N MET A 80 0.56 -0.03 -0.06
CA MET A 80 0.15 1.36 -0.26
C MET A 80 1.22 2.33 0.22
N GLY A 81 1.58 3.29 -0.63
CA GLY A 81 2.32 4.48 -0.21
C GLY A 81 1.48 5.30 0.78
N LEU A 82 2.10 5.77 1.85
CA LEU A 82 1.41 6.55 2.90
C LEU A 82 0.97 7.91 2.36
N GLU A 83 -0.29 8.27 2.57
CA GLU A 83 -0.77 9.64 2.41
C GLU A 83 -0.42 10.47 3.65
N LEU A 84 0.26 11.61 3.45
CA LEU A 84 0.59 12.54 4.52
C LEU A 84 -0.56 13.55 4.75
N MET A 85 -1.56 13.10 5.52
CA MET A 85 -2.70 13.90 5.94
C MET A 85 -3.01 13.67 7.44
N GLY A 86 -3.62 14.65 8.10
CA GLY A 86 -4.03 14.52 9.50
C GLY A 86 -2.88 14.10 10.43
N ASN A 87 -3.06 13.02 11.18
CA ASN A 87 -2.06 12.53 12.13
C ASN A 87 -0.78 12.01 11.46
N ALA A 88 -0.86 11.48 10.24
CA ALA A 88 0.32 11.05 9.49
C ALA A 88 1.23 12.25 9.14
N ALA A 89 0.65 13.38 8.75
CA ALA A 89 1.40 14.61 8.50
C ALA A 89 2.05 15.15 9.78
N LYS A 90 1.30 15.19 10.90
CA LYS A 90 1.81 15.65 12.21
C LYS A 90 2.96 14.79 12.76
N ASN A 91 2.92 13.48 12.45
CA ASN A 91 3.91 12.51 12.92
C ASN A 91 4.88 12.05 11.81
N ARG A 92 5.04 12.86 10.75
CA ARG A 92 5.82 12.52 9.55
C ARG A 92 7.16 11.86 9.88
N GLU A 93 7.91 12.42 10.79
CA GLU A 93 9.24 11.92 11.15
C GLU A 93 9.22 10.48 11.70
N LYS A 94 8.11 10.07 12.31
CA LYS A 94 7.93 8.73 12.89
C LYS A 94 7.36 7.70 11.92
N VAL A 95 6.60 8.16 10.90
CA VAL A 95 5.82 7.23 10.05
C VAL A 95 6.25 7.25 8.58
N TRP A 96 6.75 8.36 8.07
CA TRP A 96 7.02 8.54 6.65
C TRP A 96 8.27 7.82 6.18
N LEU A 97 8.16 7.12 5.04
CA LEU A 97 9.26 6.61 4.23
C LEU A 97 9.19 7.22 2.84
N PRO A 98 10.32 7.62 2.23
CA PRO A 98 10.36 7.92 0.80
C PRO A 98 9.79 6.75 -0.01
N PHE A 99 9.08 7.05 -1.09
CA PHE A 99 8.42 6.01 -1.91
C PHE A 99 9.41 4.96 -2.42
N GLU A 100 10.60 5.39 -2.85
CA GLU A 100 11.67 4.51 -3.31
C GLU A 100 12.15 3.54 -2.21
N ASP A 101 12.35 4.05 -0.99
CA ASP A 101 12.74 3.24 0.17
C ASP A 101 11.63 2.26 0.57
N ALA A 102 10.38 2.75 0.58
CA ALA A 102 9.21 1.92 0.90
C ALA A 102 9.07 0.77 -0.09
N PHE A 103 9.21 1.03 -1.41
CA PHE A 103 9.22 0.02 -2.44
C PHE A 103 10.38 -0.96 -2.26
N ASN A 104 11.62 -0.47 -2.16
CA ASN A 104 12.82 -1.32 -2.08
C ASN A 104 12.77 -2.26 -0.88
N LYS A 105 12.33 -1.78 0.28
CA LYS A 105 12.19 -2.60 1.49
C LYS A 105 11.02 -3.59 1.41
N SER A 106 9.96 -3.28 0.67
CA SER A 106 8.81 -4.20 0.51
C SER A 106 8.97 -5.20 -0.64
N LYS A 107 9.95 -5.02 -1.52
CA LYS A 107 10.15 -5.81 -2.73
C LYS A 107 10.21 -7.32 -2.50
N LYS A 108 10.88 -7.76 -1.42
CA LYS A 108 10.96 -9.20 -1.08
C LYS A 108 9.59 -9.77 -0.69
N ALA A 109 8.79 -9.03 0.05
CA ALA A 109 7.43 -9.42 0.43
C ALA A 109 6.49 -9.47 -0.78
N ILE A 110 6.59 -8.49 -1.69
CA ILE A 110 5.84 -8.45 -2.95
C ILE A 110 6.15 -9.70 -3.77
N ARG A 111 7.44 -10.00 -4.00
CA ARG A 111 7.86 -11.20 -4.73
C ARG A 111 7.37 -12.49 -4.09
N LEU A 112 7.38 -12.56 -2.76
CA LEU A 112 6.92 -13.72 -2.00
C LEU A 112 5.42 -13.97 -2.23
N LEU A 113 4.58 -12.94 -2.17
CA LEU A 113 3.14 -13.04 -2.42
C LEU A 113 2.86 -13.49 -3.86
N ILE A 114 3.49 -12.85 -4.85
CA ILE A 114 3.36 -13.19 -6.27
C ILE A 114 3.76 -14.65 -6.52
N ALA A 115 4.89 -15.11 -5.96
CA ALA A 115 5.36 -16.48 -6.10
C ALA A 115 4.40 -17.53 -5.50
N HIS A 116 3.53 -17.12 -4.55
CA HIS A 116 2.49 -17.96 -3.98
C HIS A 116 1.12 -17.78 -4.64
N GLY A 117 1.06 -17.09 -5.78
CA GLY A 117 -0.17 -16.88 -6.55
C GLY A 117 -1.13 -15.85 -5.94
N VAL A 118 -0.69 -15.05 -4.98
CA VAL A 118 -1.51 -13.99 -4.40
C VAL A 118 -1.45 -12.77 -5.31
N ASN A 119 -2.60 -12.31 -5.82
CA ASN A 119 -2.69 -11.09 -6.59
C ASN A 119 -2.18 -9.91 -5.73
N THR A 120 -1.17 -9.19 -6.24
CA THR A 120 -0.47 -8.17 -5.46
C THR A 120 -0.37 -6.90 -6.28
N GLN A 121 -0.69 -5.76 -5.68
CA GLN A 121 -0.65 -4.45 -6.34
C GLN A 121 0.08 -3.42 -5.48
N LEU A 122 0.55 -2.37 -6.15
CA LEU A 122 1.15 -1.17 -5.55
C LEU A 122 0.19 0.00 -5.74
N TYR A 123 -0.32 0.55 -4.65
CA TYR A 123 -1.20 1.71 -4.65
C TYR A 123 -0.46 2.94 -4.16
N ASN A 124 -0.79 4.09 -4.73
CA ASN A 124 -0.25 5.39 -4.30
C ASN A 124 1.27 5.49 -4.48
N PHE A 125 1.83 4.83 -5.48
CA PHE A 125 3.24 4.94 -5.84
C PHE A 125 3.40 5.64 -7.18
N PRO A 126 4.26 6.68 -7.28
CA PRO A 126 4.67 7.21 -8.57
C PRO A 126 5.63 6.21 -9.26
N LEU A 127 5.46 5.98 -10.57
CA LEU A 127 6.26 4.99 -11.32
C LEU A 127 7.76 5.22 -11.21
N CYS A 128 8.20 6.48 -11.09
CA CYS A 128 9.61 6.83 -10.94
C CYS A 128 10.25 6.39 -9.60
N ALA A 129 9.45 5.93 -8.64
CA ALA A 129 9.93 5.37 -7.38
C ALA A 129 9.91 3.84 -7.35
N VAL A 130 9.53 3.21 -8.48
CA VAL A 130 9.35 1.75 -8.59
C VAL A 130 10.18 1.24 -9.76
N GLU A 131 10.85 0.09 -9.58
CA GLU A 131 11.59 -0.56 -10.67
C GLU A 131 10.64 -0.93 -11.82
N SER A 132 11.07 -0.77 -13.06
CA SER A 132 10.24 -0.99 -14.26
C SER A 132 9.61 -2.38 -14.35
N ALA A 133 10.28 -3.40 -13.84
CA ALA A 133 9.76 -4.77 -13.78
C ALA A 133 8.50 -4.92 -12.91
N TYR A 134 8.14 -3.91 -12.11
CA TYR A 134 6.96 -3.90 -11.24
C TYR A 134 5.89 -2.88 -11.66
N TRP A 135 6.06 -2.18 -12.78
CA TRP A 135 5.09 -1.16 -13.21
C TRP A 135 3.71 -1.74 -13.51
N GLU A 136 3.64 -2.98 -13.98
CA GLU A 136 2.36 -3.66 -14.27
C GLU A 136 1.46 -3.84 -13.04
N ILE A 137 2.06 -3.92 -11.85
CA ILE A 137 1.32 -4.02 -10.59
C ILE A 137 1.06 -2.65 -9.93
N CYS A 138 1.54 -1.55 -10.52
CA CYS A 138 1.26 -0.20 -10.04
C CYS A 138 -0.11 0.26 -10.53
N ALA A 139 -1.04 0.48 -9.60
CA ALA A 139 -2.37 0.94 -9.94
C ALA A 139 -2.52 2.46 -9.82
N LYS A 140 -3.30 3.06 -10.72
CA LYS A 140 -3.79 4.44 -10.58
C LYS A 140 -4.92 4.45 -9.54
N SER A 141 -4.55 4.42 -8.27
CA SER A 141 -5.46 4.23 -7.13
C SER A 141 -5.90 5.53 -6.46
N ILE A 142 -5.29 6.66 -6.84
CA ILE A 142 -5.63 7.98 -6.31
C ILE A 142 -6.71 8.61 -7.20
N SER A 143 -7.79 9.08 -6.58
CA SER A 143 -8.87 9.76 -7.31
C SER A 143 -8.36 11.04 -7.98
N ASP A 144 -8.92 11.40 -9.14
CA ASP A 144 -8.46 12.51 -9.97
C ASP A 144 -8.40 13.86 -9.23
N TYR A 145 -9.31 14.08 -8.27
CA TYR A 145 -9.33 15.31 -7.47
C TYR A 145 -8.31 15.33 -6.31
N LYS A 146 -7.59 14.23 -6.07
CA LYS A 146 -6.56 14.10 -5.02
C LYS A 146 -5.18 13.83 -5.56
N VAL A 147 -5.07 13.40 -6.83
CA VAL A 147 -3.79 13.12 -7.46
C VAL A 147 -3.10 14.40 -7.87
N ASP A 148 -1.79 14.45 -7.65
CA ASP A 148 -0.94 15.51 -8.17
C ASP A 148 0.38 14.93 -8.69
N PHE A 149 1.10 15.75 -9.42
CA PHE A 149 2.37 15.40 -10.05
C PHE A 149 3.43 16.45 -9.68
N GLY A 150 4.68 16.03 -9.61
CA GLY A 150 5.78 16.97 -9.41
C GLY A 150 6.00 17.84 -10.69
N ASP A 151 6.70 18.95 -10.52
CA ASP A 151 6.94 19.90 -11.60
C ASP A 151 7.72 19.26 -12.77
N GLU A 152 8.66 18.36 -12.44
CA GLU A 152 9.43 17.61 -13.44
C GLU A 152 8.62 16.56 -14.21
N CYS A 153 7.43 16.18 -13.70
CA CYS A 153 6.57 15.20 -14.36
C CYS A 153 5.99 15.69 -15.68
N GLN A 154 6.02 17.00 -15.98
CA GLN A 154 5.64 17.53 -17.28
C GLN A 154 6.55 17.01 -18.41
N LYS A 155 7.78 16.61 -18.08
CA LYS A 155 8.76 16.07 -19.02
C LYS A 155 8.78 14.54 -19.05
N CYS A 156 7.86 13.87 -18.34
CA CYS A 156 7.85 12.41 -18.17
C CYS A 156 6.99 11.75 -19.24
N ASP A 157 7.56 10.77 -19.97
CA ASP A 157 6.85 10.05 -21.03
C ASP A 157 5.79 9.09 -20.48
N LEU A 158 5.87 8.73 -19.17
CA LEU A 158 4.92 7.84 -18.50
C LEU A 158 3.88 8.55 -17.63
N LYS A 159 3.74 9.87 -17.75
CA LYS A 159 2.82 10.65 -16.91
C LYS A 159 1.38 10.14 -16.99
N GLU A 160 0.90 9.79 -18.19
CA GLU A 160 -0.48 9.37 -18.44
C GLU A 160 -0.86 8.04 -17.75
N ILE A 161 0.12 7.15 -17.59
CA ILE A 161 -0.11 5.85 -16.92
C ILE A 161 0.34 5.84 -15.47
N CYS A 162 0.96 6.92 -14.99
CA CYS A 162 1.45 7.04 -13.62
C CYS A 162 0.32 7.37 -12.65
N GLY A 163 0.31 6.69 -11.49
CA GLY A 163 -0.63 6.97 -10.40
C GLY A 163 -0.38 8.29 -9.66
N GLY A 164 0.74 8.99 -9.95
CA GLY A 164 1.09 10.24 -9.25
C GLY A 164 1.31 10.08 -7.76
N VAL A 165 1.07 11.15 -7.02
CA VAL A 165 1.11 11.18 -5.55
C VAL A 165 -0.13 11.93 -5.05
N PHE A 166 -0.49 11.75 -3.78
CA PHE A 166 -1.52 12.59 -3.17
C PHE A 166 -1.06 14.05 -3.11
N ASP A 167 -1.93 14.99 -3.46
CA ASP A 167 -1.67 16.43 -3.35
C ASP A 167 -1.24 16.84 -1.92
N SER A 168 -1.91 16.30 -0.90
CA SER A 168 -1.52 16.47 0.50
C SER A 168 -0.07 16.05 0.76
N THR A 169 0.35 14.90 0.22
CA THR A 169 1.71 14.39 0.36
C THR A 169 2.71 15.23 -0.42
N LYS A 170 2.41 15.58 -1.70
CA LYS A 170 3.26 16.44 -2.53
C LYS A 170 3.65 17.71 -1.82
N ARG A 171 2.68 18.40 -1.18
CA ARG A 171 2.92 19.65 -0.45
C ARG A 171 3.86 19.46 0.74
N VAL A 172 3.71 18.38 1.50
CA VAL A 172 4.49 18.13 2.72
C VAL A 172 5.93 17.73 2.42
N ILE A 173 6.17 16.94 1.36
CA ILE A 173 7.51 16.44 1.02
C ILE A 173 8.17 17.20 -0.13
N HIS A 174 7.50 18.20 -0.71
CA HIS A 174 7.97 18.96 -1.87
C HIS A 174 8.34 18.03 -3.05
N PHE A 175 7.45 17.09 -3.36
CA PHE A 175 7.69 16.09 -4.41
C PHE A 175 7.85 16.72 -5.79
N LYS A 176 9.01 16.51 -6.41
CA LYS A 176 9.33 17.07 -7.75
C LYS A 176 9.07 16.08 -8.88
N GLY A 177 9.10 14.78 -8.58
CA GLY A 177 9.12 13.72 -9.57
C GLY A 177 10.53 13.47 -10.14
N LYS A 178 10.68 12.34 -10.83
CA LYS A 178 11.87 12.00 -11.64
C LYS A 178 11.36 11.60 -13.03
N PRO A 179 11.56 12.40 -14.09
CA PRO A 179 11.05 12.09 -15.42
C PRO A 179 11.64 10.78 -15.93
N ILE A 180 10.79 9.91 -16.43
CA ILE A 180 11.18 8.69 -17.14
C ILE A 180 11.12 8.99 -18.63
N LYS A 181 12.18 8.67 -19.36
CA LYS A 181 12.28 8.76 -20.81
C LYS A 181 12.31 7.36 -21.42
N ARG A 182 11.58 7.18 -22.54
CA ARG A 182 11.54 5.96 -23.35
C ARG A 182 12.35 6.13 -24.63
#